data_12c537d9506dbc5939a8c0eb8156d54e
#
_entry.id   12c537d9506dbc5939a8c0eb8156d54e
#
_cell.length_a   1.000
_cell.length_b   1.000
_cell.length_c   1.000
_cell.angle_alpha   90.00
_cell.angle_beta   90.00
_cell.angle_gamma   90.00
#
_symmetry.space_group_name_H-M   'P 1'
#
loop_
_entity.id
_entity.type
_entity.pdbx_description
1 polymer ?
#
loop_
_entity_poly.entity_id
_entity_poly.type
_entity_poly.pdbx_seq_one_letter_code
_entity_poly.pdbx_strand_id
1 'polypeptide(L)'
;MQQKKKRQKLTWIVAAVLILGGILFGIRTKRLYQEKLETDAKVLALQEENRSAEEELSDFGLTHDTIEYQGTTYKRNTYVKAILLMGIDRDTDLSEPQRAGEGGQSDGVFLIAEDTARDTVKILSIPRDTMTKIILTDLSGNILGEDLQHLTLAYAYGDGRELSCDYMTRAVTELLGGLQIDGYAAISMKALGIINDSVGGITVTIDEPGMVDRDPAFQLGETITLKGDQAEKYIRYRDIEKAQTAISRLERQQIYIEKFSQAVKQTAKQKEGYFTDLLNELAPYMVTNLTKDQLLEMGMAFLKSSQTLGDGDIEMLPGEGRETDWYDEYIPDLEKTQEMILNLFYRVEK
;
A
#
# COMPACT_ATOMS: atom_id res chain seq x y z
N MET A 1 -16.62 -49.55 -53.90
CA MET A 1 -15.28 -49.72 -53.22
C MET A 1 -14.59 -48.42 -52.92
N GLN A 2 -14.65 -47.40 -53.73
CA GLN A 2 -13.94 -46.10 -53.53
C GLN A 2 -14.44 -45.27 -52.33
N GLN A 3 -15.75 -45.24 -52.02
CA GLN A 3 -16.30 -44.48 -50.87
C GLN A 3 -15.86 -45.03 -49.51
N LYS A 4 -15.69 -46.34 -49.39
CA LYS A 4 -15.22 -46.98 -48.13
C LYS A 4 -13.75 -46.61 -47.82
N LYS A 5 -12.89 -46.52 -48.84
CA LYS A 5 -11.50 -46.09 -48.72
C LYS A 5 -11.36 -44.60 -48.36
N LYS A 6 -12.25 -43.73 -48.88
CA LYS A 6 -12.25 -42.28 -48.51
C LYS A 6 -12.68 -42.07 -47.05
N ARG A 7 -13.68 -42.78 -46.55
CA ARG A 7 -14.09 -42.72 -45.14
C ARG A 7 -13.01 -43.21 -44.19
N GLN A 8 -12.32 -44.30 -44.52
CA GLN A 8 -11.20 -44.79 -43.70
C GLN A 8 -10.03 -43.81 -43.65
N LYS A 9 -9.67 -43.17 -44.76
CA LYS A 9 -8.61 -42.13 -44.76
C LYS A 9 -8.99 -40.92 -43.91
N LEU A 10 -10.26 -40.49 -43.95
CA LEU A 10 -10.74 -39.37 -43.12
C LEU A 10 -10.71 -39.70 -41.64
N THR A 11 -11.07 -40.93 -41.23
CA THR A 11 -11.02 -41.37 -39.80
C THR A 11 -9.57 -41.43 -39.31
N TRP A 12 -8.62 -41.84 -40.11
CA TRP A 12 -7.20 -41.83 -39.72
C TRP A 12 -6.61 -40.42 -39.64
N ILE A 13 -7.05 -39.47 -40.46
CA ILE A 13 -6.62 -38.08 -40.39
C ILE A 13 -7.17 -37.43 -39.10
N VAL A 14 -8.45 -37.66 -38.79
CA VAL A 14 -9.05 -37.15 -37.55
C VAL A 14 -8.40 -37.74 -36.30
N ALA A 15 -8.09 -39.03 -36.31
CA ALA A 15 -7.38 -39.68 -35.20
C ALA A 15 -5.95 -39.11 -35.05
N ALA A 16 -5.23 -38.88 -36.16
CA ALA A 16 -3.90 -38.27 -36.11
C ALA A 16 -3.93 -36.83 -35.57
N VAL A 17 -4.93 -36.02 -35.94
CA VAL A 17 -5.10 -34.65 -35.44
C VAL A 17 -5.42 -34.64 -33.94
N LEU A 18 -6.27 -35.56 -33.47
CA LEU A 18 -6.58 -35.69 -32.04
C LEU A 18 -5.36 -36.15 -31.21
N ILE A 19 -4.56 -37.05 -31.73
CA ILE A 19 -3.31 -37.50 -31.06
C ILE A 19 -2.28 -36.36 -31.04
N LEU A 20 -2.09 -35.63 -32.13
CA LEU A 20 -1.21 -34.44 -32.18
C LEU A 20 -1.69 -33.36 -31.25
N GLY A 21 -2.99 -33.06 -31.21
CA GLY A 21 -3.60 -32.12 -30.25
C GLY A 21 -3.39 -32.52 -28.80
N GLY A 22 -3.56 -33.83 -28.48
CA GLY A 22 -3.28 -34.39 -27.16
C GLY A 22 -1.81 -34.29 -26.76
N ILE A 23 -0.89 -34.53 -27.67
CA ILE A 23 0.56 -34.43 -27.44
C ILE A 23 0.94 -32.94 -27.19
N LEU A 24 0.45 -32.01 -28.02
CA LEU A 24 0.71 -30.57 -27.85
C LEU A 24 0.12 -30.03 -26.56
N PHE A 25 -1.09 -30.49 -26.21
CA PHE A 25 -1.71 -30.14 -24.91
C PHE A 25 -0.89 -30.70 -23.74
N GLY A 26 -0.43 -31.94 -23.81
CA GLY A 26 0.44 -32.55 -22.79
C GLY A 26 1.80 -31.86 -22.64
N ILE A 27 2.41 -31.41 -23.76
CA ILE A 27 3.65 -30.65 -23.73
C ILE A 27 3.42 -29.27 -23.08
N ARG A 28 2.33 -28.59 -23.44
CA ARG A 28 1.98 -27.28 -22.89
C ARG A 28 1.67 -27.35 -21.38
N THR A 29 0.91 -28.35 -20.95
CA THR A 29 0.62 -28.55 -19.51
C THR A 29 1.87 -28.91 -18.72
N LYS A 30 2.76 -29.74 -19.28
CA LYS A 30 4.05 -30.08 -18.66
C LYS A 30 4.94 -28.84 -18.54
N ARG A 31 4.97 -27.98 -19.56
CA ARG A 31 5.74 -26.73 -19.55
C ARG A 31 5.21 -25.77 -18.48
N LEU A 32 3.90 -25.53 -18.44
CA LEU A 32 3.26 -24.70 -17.43
C LEU A 32 3.49 -25.22 -16.01
N TYR A 33 3.49 -26.55 -15.84
CA TYR A 33 3.77 -27.17 -14.54
C TYR A 33 5.24 -26.98 -14.13
N GLN A 34 6.19 -27.08 -15.06
CA GLN A 34 7.62 -26.83 -14.80
C GLN A 34 7.87 -25.34 -14.49
N GLU A 35 7.28 -24.42 -15.23
CA GLU A 35 7.35 -22.98 -15.00
C GLU A 35 6.79 -22.64 -13.60
N LYS A 36 5.68 -23.26 -13.19
CA LYS A 36 5.14 -23.12 -11.84
C LYS A 36 6.09 -23.64 -10.78
N LEU A 37 6.68 -24.82 -10.95
CA LEU A 37 7.64 -25.39 -10.00
C LEU A 37 8.91 -24.52 -9.85
N GLU A 38 9.40 -23.94 -10.96
CA GLU A 38 10.54 -23.00 -10.90
C GLU A 38 10.18 -21.71 -10.20
N THR A 39 8.95 -21.19 -10.39
CA THR A 39 8.44 -20.02 -9.71
C THR A 39 8.28 -20.30 -8.21
N ASP A 40 7.65 -21.42 -7.85
CA ASP A 40 7.47 -21.84 -6.46
C ASP A 40 8.83 -22.04 -5.76
N ALA A 41 9.84 -22.61 -6.47
CA ALA A 41 11.20 -22.79 -5.94
C ALA A 41 11.93 -21.44 -5.72
N LYS A 42 11.74 -20.47 -6.63
CA LYS A 42 12.29 -19.11 -6.45
C LYS A 42 11.62 -18.38 -5.29
N VAL A 43 10.30 -18.51 -5.17
CA VAL A 43 9.55 -17.95 -4.03
C VAL A 43 10.03 -18.56 -2.72
N LEU A 44 10.21 -19.88 -2.66
CA LEU A 44 10.75 -20.56 -1.47
C LEU A 44 12.17 -20.11 -1.12
N ALA A 45 13.05 -19.91 -2.12
CA ALA A 45 14.41 -19.41 -1.90
C ALA A 45 14.41 -17.98 -1.35
N LEU A 46 13.54 -17.10 -1.88
CA LEU A 46 13.34 -15.75 -1.36
C LEU A 46 12.71 -15.76 0.04
N GLN A 47 11.81 -16.71 0.32
CA GLN A 47 11.24 -16.92 1.66
C GLN A 47 12.30 -17.34 2.67
N GLU A 48 13.24 -18.22 2.29
CA GLU A 48 14.35 -18.62 3.16
C GLU A 48 15.33 -17.47 3.40
N GLU A 49 15.63 -16.68 2.37
CA GLU A 49 16.49 -15.51 2.49
C GLU A 49 15.84 -14.42 3.37
N ASN A 50 14.56 -14.11 3.12
CA ASN A 50 13.81 -13.18 3.97
C ASN A 50 13.60 -13.72 5.39
N ARG A 51 13.35 -15.01 5.58
CA ARG A 51 13.22 -15.61 6.91
C ARG A 51 14.54 -15.52 7.70
N SER A 52 15.68 -15.72 7.05
CA SER A 52 16.99 -15.55 7.69
C SER A 52 17.20 -14.09 8.11
N ALA A 53 16.82 -13.15 7.26
CA ALA A 53 16.90 -11.72 7.55
C ALA A 53 15.86 -11.29 8.60
N GLU A 54 14.65 -11.87 8.59
CA GLU A 54 13.64 -11.64 9.63
C GLU A 54 14.03 -12.25 10.99
N GLU A 55 14.67 -13.41 11.00
CA GLU A 55 15.23 -13.99 12.23
C GLU A 55 16.37 -13.13 12.77
N GLU A 56 17.24 -12.59 11.92
CA GLU A 56 18.23 -11.59 12.30
C GLU A 56 17.59 -10.30 12.84
N LEU A 57 16.55 -9.77 12.16
CA LEU A 57 15.82 -8.58 12.60
C LEU A 57 14.98 -8.82 13.86
N SER A 58 14.38 -10.01 14.02
CA SER A 58 13.66 -10.37 15.24
C SER A 58 14.59 -10.51 16.45
N ASP A 59 15.82 -10.93 16.23
CA ASP A 59 16.85 -11.00 17.28
C ASP A 59 17.34 -9.60 17.69
N PHE A 60 17.16 -8.56 16.84
CA PHE A 60 17.40 -7.16 17.21
C PHE A 60 16.36 -6.56 18.14
N GLY A 61 15.26 -7.25 18.42
CA GLY A 61 14.29 -6.86 19.44
C GLY A 61 13.74 -5.46 19.23
N LEU A 62 13.26 -5.11 18.02
CA LEU A 62 12.60 -3.83 17.75
C LEU A 62 11.37 -3.55 18.65
N THR A 63 10.90 -4.59 19.35
CA THR A 63 9.89 -4.48 20.41
C THR A 63 10.45 -4.01 21.76
N HIS A 64 11.77 -3.92 21.88
CA HIS A 64 12.42 -3.44 23.11
C HIS A 64 12.68 -1.95 23.07
N ASP A 65 12.64 -1.31 24.24
CA ASP A 65 12.97 0.12 24.38
C ASP A 65 14.39 0.46 23.92
N THR A 66 15.28 -0.53 23.84
CA THR A 66 16.70 -0.35 23.53
C THR A 66 17.17 -1.41 22.53
N ILE A 67 17.90 -0.99 21.50
CA ILE A 67 18.45 -1.82 20.44
C ILE A 67 19.94 -1.54 20.31
N GLU A 68 20.74 -2.58 20.14
CA GLU A 68 22.13 -2.45 19.72
C GLU A 68 22.25 -2.71 18.22
N TYR A 69 22.73 -1.72 17.48
CA TYR A 69 22.95 -1.82 16.04
C TYR A 69 24.33 -1.23 15.68
N GLN A 70 25.17 -2.02 15.01
CA GLN A 70 26.54 -1.65 14.60
C GLN A 70 27.37 -1.05 15.74
N GLY A 71 27.26 -1.61 16.97
CA GLY A 71 27.99 -1.15 18.15
C GLY A 71 27.48 0.16 18.76
N THR A 72 26.33 0.61 18.35
CA THR A 72 25.66 1.79 18.88
C THR A 72 24.34 1.38 19.53
N THR A 73 24.11 1.87 20.75
CA THR A 73 22.85 1.64 21.48
C THR A 73 21.81 2.70 21.09
N TYR A 74 20.65 2.23 20.64
CA TYR A 74 19.51 3.05 20.27
C TYR A 74 18.37 2.82 21.26
N LYS A 75 17.68 3.90 21.65
CA LYS A 75 16.52 3.86 22.55
C LYS A 75 15.29 4.38 21.84
N ARG A 76 14.14 3.69 22.04
CA ARG A 76 12.85 4.11 21.49
C ARG A 76 12.55 5.56 21.90
N ASN A 77 12.29 6.40 20.92
CA ASN A 77 11.87 7.77 21.16
C ASN A 77 10.36 7.81 21.40
N THR A 78 9.95 7.81 22.66
CA THR A 78 8.54 7.80 23.07
C THR A 78 7.76 9.05 22.67
N TYR A 79 8.44 10.11 22.23
CA TYR A 79 7.78 11.30 21.66
C TYR A 79 7.40 11.12 20.19
N VAL A 80 7.91 10.09 19.51
CA VAL A 80 7.56 9.81 18.13
C VAL A 80 6.51 8.70 18.09
N LYS A 81 5.32 9.02 17.62
CA LYS A 81 4.22 8.08 17.41
C LYS A 81 4.31 7.45 16.02
N ALA A 82 4.07 6.15 15.96
CA ALA A 82 3.97 5.40 14.71
C ALA A 82 2.49 5.16 14.38
N ILE A 83 1.96 5.82 13.35
CA ILE A 83 0.56 5.72 12.98
C ILE A 83 0.44 5.21 11.55
N LEU A 84 -0.26 4.09 11.37
CA LEU A 84 -0.49 3.47 10.08
C LEU A 84 -1.71 4.08 9.40
N LEU A 85 -1.51 4.77 8.28
CA LEU A 85 -2.57 5.28 7.43
C LEU A 85 -2.73 4.40 6.20
N MET A 86 -3.97 3.97 5.94
CA MET A 86 -4.31 3.06 4.84
C MET A 86 -5.37 3.68 3.94
N GLY A 87 -5.15 3.66 2.64
CA GLY A 87 -6.12 4.03 1.62
C GLY A 87 -6.77 2.79 1.03
N ILE A 88 -8.07 2.58 1.27
CA ILE A 88 -8.78 1.37 0.91
C ILE A 88 -9.49 1.55 -0.43
N ASP A 89 -9.26 0.63 -1.37
CA ASP A 89 -9.87 0.62 -2.69
C ASP A 89 -11.35 0.21 -2.63
N ARG A 90 -12.14 1.12 -2.07
CA ARG A 90 -13.61 1.02 -1.99
C ARG A 90 -14.23 2.36 -2.33
N ASP A 91 -15.28 2.33 -3.17
CA ASP A 91 -16.08 3.50 -3.55
C ASP A 91 -17.27 3.74 -2.61
N THR A 92 -17.37 2.94 -1.54
CA THR A 92 -18.43 3.00 -0.53
C THR A 92 -17.89 3.39 0.82
N ASP A 93 -18.78 3.61 1.78
CA ASP A 93 -18.40 3.75 3.17
C ASP A 93 -17.82 2.46 3.76
N LEU A 94 -17.22 2.58 4.95
CA LEU A 94 -16.61 1.49 5.71
C LEU A 94 -17.45 1.13 6.95
N SER A 95 -18.75 1.47 6.95
CA SER A 95 -19.60 1.33 8.14
C SER A 95 -19.95 -0.12 8.48
N GLU A 96 -20.02 -0.98 7.47
CA GLU A 96 -20.45 -2.36 7.64
C GLU A 96 -19.33 -3.35 7.37
N PRO A 97 -19.19 -4.41 8.19
CA PRO A 97 -18.23 -5.47 7.96
C PRO A 97 -18.54 -6.23 6.69
N GLN A 98 -17.52 -6.76 6.05
CA GLN A 98 -17.59 -7.52 4.81
C GLN A 98 -17.08 -8.95 5.04
N ARG A 99 -17.31 -9.82 4.07
CA ARG A 99 -16.64 -11.14 4.07
C ARG A 99 -15.19 -11.00 3.67
N ALA A 100 -14.37 -11.94 4.11
CA ALA A 100 -13.00 -12.05 3.64
C ALA A 100 -12.95 -12.05 2.10
N GLY A 101 -12.11 -11.20 1.51
CA GLY A 101 -12.01 -10.98 0.07
C GLY A 101 -12.94 -9.89 -0.50
N GLU A 102 -13.95 -9.43 0.25
CA GLU A 102 -14.93 -8.42 -0.22
C GLU A 102 -14.66 -7.03 0.38
N GLY A 103 -13.78 -6.93 1.37
CA GLY A 103 -13.47 -5.70 2.12
C GLY A 103 -12.67 -4.64 1.37
N GLY A 104 -12.19 -4.94 0.15
CA GLY A 104 -11.26 -4.11 -0.60
C GLY A 104 -9.80 -4.42 -0.25
N GLN A 105 -8.88 -3.68 -0.85
CA GLN A 105 -7.43 -3.79 -0.64
C GLN A 105 -6.87 -2.45 -0.19
N SER A 106 -5.74 -2.46 0.52
CA SER A 106 -5.06 -1.23 0.88
C SER A 106 -4.12 -0.77 -0.25
N ASP A 107 -4.62 0.09 -1.13
CA ASP A 107 -3.86 0.63 -2.28
C ASP A 107 -2.87 1.73 -1.90
N GLY A 108 -3.06 2.36 -0.75
CA GLY A 108 -2.14 3.32 -0.14
C GLY A 108 -1.76 2.87 1.26
N VAL A 109 -0.47 2.74 1.53
CA VAL A 109 0.05 2.38 2.86
C VAL A 109 1.12 3.37 3.26
N PHE A 110 0.88 4.08 4.35
CA PHE A 110 1.79 5.10 4.86
C PHE A 110 1.99 4.93 6.35
N LEU A 111 3.24 4.93 6.79
CA LEU A 111 3.56 5.03 8.21
C LEU A 111 3.93 6.47 8.54
N ILE A 112 3.16 7.07 9.43
CA ILE A 112 3.37 8.44 9.89
C ILE A 112 4.19 8.39 11.18
N ALA A 113 5.36 9.03 11.16
CA ALA A 113 6.18 9.29 12.33
C ALA A 113 5.87 10.72 12.84
N GLU A 114 5.00 10.84 13.84
CA GLU A 114 4.65 12.11 14.46
C GLU A 114 5.55 12.39 15.67
N ASP A 115 6.47 13.34 15.56
CA ASP A 115 7.29 13.82 16.68
C ASP A 115 6.52 14.88 17.49
N THR A 116 5.90 14.44 18.56
CA THR A 116 5.07 15.30 19.44
C THR A 116 5.88 16.31 20.23
N ALA A 117 7.21 16.13 20.35
CA ALA A 117 8.09 17.10 21.03
C ALA A 117 8.53 18.25 20.13
N ARG A 118 8.53 18.03 18.81
CA ARG A 118 8.97 19.02 17.81
C ARG A 118 7.82 19.52 16.93
N ASP A 119 6.62 18.97 17.10
CA ASP A 119 5.47 19.22 16.21
C ASP A 119 5.85 19.00 14.73
N THR A 120 6.55 17.90 14.43
CA THR A 120 6.96 17.54 13.07
C THR A 120 6.45 16.16 12.68
N VAL A 121 6.26 15.97 11.38
CA VAL A 121 5.76 14.73 10.80
C VAL A 121 6.71 14.26 9.72
N LYS A 122 7.05 12.98 9.71
CA LYS A 122 7.65 12.30 8.56
C LYS A 122 6.74 11.18 8.11
N ILE A 123 6.75 10.89 6.82
CA ILE A 123 5.89 9.90 6.20
C ILE A 123 6.76 8.87 5.49
N LEU A 124 6.63 7.61 5.87
CA LEU A 124 7.18 6.49 5.13
C LEU A 124 6.08 5.91 4.24
N SER A 125 6.25 6.03 2.92
CA SER A 125 5.40 5.38 1.94
C SER A 125 5.84 3.94 1.75
N ILE A 126 4.95 2.99 1.97
CA ILE A 126 5.19 1.56 1.79
C ILE A 126 4.50 1.14 0.50
N PRO A 127 5.22 0.67 -0.54
CA PRO A 127 4.59 0.20 -1.76
C PRO A 127 3.59 -0.93 -1.47
N ARG A 128 2.40 -0.85 -2.05
CA ARG A 128 1.33 -1.83 -1.80
C ARG A 128 1.72 -3.26 -2.23
N ASP A 129 2.60 -3.34 -3.24
CA ASP A 129 3.09 -4.60 -3.81
C ASP A 129 4.30 -5.16 -3.04
N THR A 130 4.62 -4.60 -1.84
CA THR A 130 5.69 -5.08 -0.96
C THR A 130 5.41 -6.50 -0.53
N MET A 131 6.38 -7.38 -0.78
CA MET A 131 6.31 -8.78 -0.36
C MET A 131 6.60 -8.89 1.13
N THR A 132 5.62 -9.36 1.89
CA THR A 132 5.71 -9.56 3.34
C THR A 132 4.81 -10.70 3.79
N LYS A 133 5.02 -11.21 5.00
CA LYS A 133 4.11 -12.20 5.60
C LYS A 133 2.78 -11.57 5.94
N ILE A 134 1.71 -12.21 5.51
CA ILE A 134 0.34 -11.82 5.83
C ILE A 134 -0.46 -13.02 6.33
N ILE A 135 -1.49 -12.75 7.12
CA ILE A 135 -2.47 -13.76 7.53
C ILE A 135 -3.37 -14.09 6.34
N LEU A 136 -3.55 -15.39 6.08
CA LEU A 136 -4.51 -15.88 5.10
C LEU A 136 -5.74 -16.43 5.81
N THR A 137 -6.91 -16.14 5.27
CA THR A 137 -8.20 -16.68 5.75
C THR A 137 -8.97 -17.35 4.62
N ASP A 138 -9.87 -18.26 4.97
CA ASP A 138 -10.90 -18.74 4.04
C ASP A 138 -12.04 -17.69 3.92
N LEU A 139 -12.99 -17.93 3.01
CA LEU A 139 -14.14 -17.03 2.79
C LEU A 139 -15.09 -16.95 4.00
N SER A 140 -14.93 -17.81 4.99
CA SER A 140 -15.66 -17.78 6.27
C SER A 140 -14.90 -17.02 7.36
N GLY A 141 -13.68 -16.53 7.05
CA GLY A 141 -12.82 -15.80 7.98
C GLY A 141 -11.98 -16.71 8.90
N ASN A 142 -11.95 -18.05 8.67
CA ASN A 142 -11.07 -18.93 9.44
C ASN A 142 -9.62 -18.75 8.98
N ILE A 143 -8.69 -18.60 9.93
CA ILE A 143 -7.26 -18.45 9.64
C ILE A 143 -6.73 -19.79 9.09
N LEU A 144 -6.09 -19.71 7.91
CA LEU A 144 -5.44 -20.84 7.24
C LEU A 144 -3.93 -20.91 7.57
N GLY A 145 -3.35 -19.81 7.98
CA GLY A 145 -1.92 -19.66 8.26
C GLY A 145 -1.38 -18.30 7.82
N GLU A 146 -0.09 -18.22 7.64
CA GLU A 146 0.62 -17.06 7.12
C GLU A 146 1.39 -17.44 5.86
N ASP A 147 1.54 -16.49 4.93
CA ASP A 147 2.31 -16.69 3.70
C ASP A 147 2.90 -15.37 3.21
N LEU A 148 3.96 -15.46 2.42
CA LEU A 148 4.59 -14.32 1.76
C LEU A 148 3.70 -13.87 0.59
N GLN A 149 3.11 -12.71 0.71
CA GLN A 149 2.18 -12.15 -0.27
C GLN A 149 2.36 -10.63 -0.36
N HIS A 150 1.67 -10.00 -1.32
CA HIS A 150 1.60 -8.55 -1.40
C HIS A 150 0.94 -7.95 -0.15
N LEU A 151 1.55 -6.93 0.43
CA LEU A 151 1.04 -6.24 1.62
C LEU A 151 -0.41 -5.77 1.45
N THR A 152 -0.78 -5.28 0.25
CA THR A 152 -2.14 -4.81 -0.04
C THR A 152 -3.22 -5.84 0.28
N LEU A 153 -2.92 -7.15 0.16
CA LEU A 153 -3.85 -8.25 0.39
C LEU A 153 -4.14 -8.49 1.88
N ALA A 154 -3.26 -8.06 2.78
CA ALA A 154 -3.47 -8.26 4.21
C ALA A 154 -4.81 -7.67 4.68
N TYR A 155 -5.22 -6.51 4.13
CA TYR A 155 -6.53 -5.90 4.41
C TYR A 155 -7.69 -6.77 3.91
N ALA A 156 -7.56 -7.35 2.72
CA ALA A 156 -8.61 -8.13 2.08
C ALA A 156 -8.96 -9.43 2.83
N TYR A 157 -8.02 -10.00 3.56
CA TYR A 157 -8.23 -11.21 4.34
C TYR A 157 -9.00 -11.00 5.65
N GLY A 158 -9.23 -9.76 6.07
CA GLY A 158 -10.06 -9.43 7.22
C GLY A 158 -11.54 -9.18 6.86
N ASP A 159 -12.18 -8.37 7.68
CA ASP A 159 -13.62 -8.04 7.60
C ASP A 159 -13.93 -6.71 6.87
N GLY A 160 -12.93 -6.06 6.30
CA GLY A 160 -13.04 -4.73 5.70
C GLY A 160 -13.12 -3.61 6.75
N ARG A 161 -12.87 -3.90 8.03
CA ARG A 161 -12.92 -2.96 9.15
C ARG A 161 -11.76 -3.20 10.13
N GLU A 162 -12.09 -3.35 11.41
CA GLU A 162 -11.10 -3.47 12.51
C GLU A 162 -10.18 -4.68 12.31
N LEU A 163 -10.72 -5.85 11.99
CA LEU A 163 -9.91 -7.06 11.77
C LEU A 163 -8.97 -6.90 10.57
N SER A 164 -9.43 -6.25 9.49
CA SER A 164 -8.59 -5.93 8.33
C SER A 164 -7.45 -4.98 8.70
N CYS A 165 -7.75 -3.97 9.54
CA CYS A 165 -6.75 -3.05 10.05
C CYS A 165 -5.72 -3.75 10.96
N ASP A 166 -6.17 -4.71 11.78
CA ASP A 166 -5.29 -5.49 12.66
C ASP A 166 -4.35 -6.38 11.83
N TYR A 167 -4.85 -7.01 10.76
CA TYR A 167 -4.02 -7.82 9.87
C TYR A 167 -2.97 -6.95 9.13
N MET A 168 -3.36 -5.78 8.65
CA MET A 168 -2.42 -4.82 8.06
C MET A 168 -1.39 -4.32 9.07
N THR A 169 -1.82 -3.98 10.29
CA THR A 169 -0.93 -3.54 11.36
C THR A 169 0.09 -4.62 11.68
N ARG A 170 -0.34 -5.88 11.79
CA ARG A 170 0.57 -7.00 12.01
C ARG A 170 1.56 -7.16 10.87
N ALA A 171 1.11 -7.17 9.61
CA ALA A 171 1.98 -7.31 8.45
C ALA A 171 3.03 -6.18 8.37
N VAL A 172 2.63 -4.93 8.64
CA VAL A 172 3.56 -3.78 8.68
C VAL A 172 4.51 -3.87 9.87
N THR A 173 4.05 -4.29 11.05
CA THR A 173 4.90 -4.51 12.23
C THR A 173 5.98 -5.53 11.93
N GLU A 174 5.63 -6.67 11.32
CA GLU A 174 6.60 -7.70 10.93
C GLU A 174 7.57 -7.19 9.84
N LEU A 175 7.07 -6.55 8.80
CA LEU A 175 7.88 -5.94 7.74
C LEU A 175 8.93 -4.95 8.29
N LEU A 176 8.59 -4.23 9.35
CA LEU A 176 9.44 -3.22 9.99
C LEU A 176 10.19 -3.77 11.22
N GLY A 177 10.39 -5.10 11.28
CA GLY A 177 11.19 -5.76 12.30
C GLY A 177 10.61 -5.66 13.72
N GLY A 178 9.29 -5.68 13.86
CA GLY A 178 8.61 -5.64 15.15
C GLY A 178 8.34 -4.22 15.69
N LEU A 179 8.46 -3.18 14.86
CA LEU A 179 8.10 -1.82 15.27
C LEU A 179 6.66 -1.78 15.75
N GLN A 180 6.45 -1.35 16.99
CA GLN A 180 5.11 -1.15 17.54
C GLN A 180 4.40 0.02 16.82
N ILE A 181 3.24 -0.27 16.26
CA ILE A 181 2.32 0.72 15.69
C ILE A 181 1.41 1.23 16.80
N ASP A 182 1.40 2.55 17.05
CA ASP A 182 0.66 3.18 18.13
C ASP A 182 -0.83 3.39 17.79
N GLY A 183 -1.15 3.43 16.50
CA GLY A 183 -2.52 3.58 16.03
C GLY A 183 -2.64 3.43 14.52
N TYR A 184 -3.88 3.29 14.05
CA TYR A 184 -4.15 3.21 12.61
C TYR A 184 -5.37 4.03 12.21
N ALA A 185 -5.43 4.38 10.91
CA ALA A 185 -6.63 4.87 10.24
C ALA A 185 -6.69 4.29 8.83
N ALA A 186 -7.77 3.56 8.53
CA ALA A 186 -8.12 3.10 7.19
C ALA A 186 -9.18 4.05 6.62
N ILE A 187 -8.95 4.57 5.42
CA ILE A 187 -9.81 5.56 4.78
C ILE A 187 -10.21 5.04 3.39
N SER A 188 -11.51 5.00 3.12
CA SER A 188 -12.03 4.68 1.78
C SER A 188 -11.53 5.70 0.76
N MET A 189 -11.17 5.27 -0.45
CA MET A 189 -10.77 6.15 -1.56
C MET A 189 -11.87 7.17 -1.89
N LYS A 190 -13.15 6.84 -1.62
CA LYS A 190 -14.25 7.79 -1.72
C LYS A 190 -14.05 9.06 -0.89
N ALA A 191 -13.40 8.94 0.26
CA ALA A 191 -13.10 10.08 1.13
C ALA A 191 -12.06 11.05 0.56
N LEU A 192 -11.24 10.66 -0.42
CA LEU A 192 -10.27 11.57 -1.05
C LEU A 192 -10.94 12.80 -1.66
N GLY A 193 -12.09 12.61 -2.29
CA GLY A 193 -12.89 13.73 -2.81
C GLY A 193 -13.37 14.67 -1.70
N ILE A 194 -13.86 14.11 -0.59
CA ILE A 194 -14.31 14.87 0.59
C ILE A 194 -13.13 15.65 1.19
N ILE A 195 -11.99 14.98 1.38
CA ILE A 195 -10.76 15.60 1.91
C ILE A 195 -10.30 16.74 1.01
N ASN A 196 -10.22 16.51 -0.30
CA ASN A 196 -9.85 17.51 -1.28
C ASN A 196 -10.78 18.74 -1.24
N ASP A 197 -12.09 18.50 -1.23
CA ASP A 197 -13.07 19.57 -1.30
C ASP A 197 -13.19 20.34 0.02
N SER A 198 -12.80 19.74 1.15
CA SER A 198 -12.77 20.39 2.46
C SER A 198 -11.88 21.64 2.51
N VAL A 199 -10.86 21.69 1.65
CA VAL A 199 -9.93 22.83 1.49
C VAL A 199 -10.22 23.66 0.23
N GLY A 200 -11.35 23.41 -0.44
CA GLY A 200 -11.73 24.10 -1.67
C GLY A 200 -11.12 23.51 -2.95
N GLY A 201 -10.47 22.34 -2.83
CA GLY A 201 -9.80 21.65 -3.93
C GLY A 201 -8.33 22.05 -4.10
N ILE A 202 -7.55 21.16 -4.66
CA ILE A 202 -6.11 21.35 -4.87
C ILE A 202 -5.85 21.67 -6.35
N THR A 203 -5.08 22.74 -6.58
CA THR A 203 -4.71 23.19 -7.93
C THR A 203 -3.44 22.48 -8.39
N VAL A 204 -3.55 21.75 -9.50
CA VAL A 204 -2.46 20.96 -10.10
C VAL A 204 -2.36 21.22 -11.59
N THR A 205 -1.23 20.87 -12.19
CA THR A 205 -1.06 20.84 -13.64
C THR A 205 -1.17 19.40 -14.13
N ILE A 206 -1.90 19.20 -15.22
CA ILE A 206 -2.03 17.88 -15.87
C ILE A 206 -0.84 17.72 -16.81
N ASP A 207 0.16 16.96 -16.40
CA ASP A 207 1.47 16.85 -17.05
C ASP A 207 1.69 15.53 -17.81
N GLU A 208 0.81 14.56 -17.64
CA GLU A 208 0.90 13.27 -18.34
C GLU A 208 -0.24 13.08 -19.35
N PRO A 209 0.09 12.71 -20.62
CA PRO A 209 -0.91 12.58 -21.69
C PRO A 209 -2.06 11.63 -21.38
N GLY A 210 -1.76 10.47 -20.76
CA GLY A 210 -2.78 9.48 -20.46
C GLY A 210 -3.73 9.85 -19.31
N MET A 211 -3.49 10.95 -18.61
CA MET A 211 -4.43 11.50 -17.62
C MET A 211 -5.67 12.10 -18.29
N VAL A 212 -5.54 12.59 -19.52
CA VAL A 212 -6.64 13.21 -20.27
C VAL A 212 -7.84 12.25 -20.44
N ASP A 213 -7.56 10.96 -20.54
CA ASP A 213 -8.60 9.94 -20.69
C ASP A 213 -9.32 9.59 -19.36
N ARG A 214 -8.81 10.09 -18.23
CA ARG A 214 -9.35 9.78 -16.90
C ARG A 214 -10.50 10.71 -16.47
N ASP A 215 -10.48 11.94 -16.95
CA ASP A 215 -11.55 12.88 -16.64
C ASP A 215 -11.72 13.89 -17.80
N PRO A 216 -12.95 14.24 -18.21
CA PRO A 216 -13.20 15.19 -19.29
C PRO A 216 -12.62 16.61 -19.05
N ALA A 217 -12.36 16.97 -17.80
CA ALA A 217 -11.76 18.26 -17.44
C ALA A 217 -10.24 18.25 -17.50
N PHE A 218 -9.60 17.07 -17.65
CA PHE A 218 -8.15 16.97 -17.71
C PHE A 218 -7.65 17.27 -19.13
N GLN A 219 -6.90 18.36 -19.26
CA GLN A 219 -6.26 18.74 -20.52
C GLN A 219 -4.75 18.88 -20.30
N LEU A 220 -3.96 18.26 -21.17
CA LEU A 220 -2.50 18.23 -21.04
C LEU A 220 -1.92 19.65 -21.03
N GLY A 221 -1.09 19.92 -20.03
CA GLY A 221 -0.45 21.23 -19.83
C GLY A 221 -1.32 22.26 -19.13
N GLU A 222 -2.60 21.98 -18.88
CA GLU A 222 -3.48 22.89 -18.18
C GLU A 222 -3.43 22.73 -16.67
N THR A 223 -3.65 23.85 -15.98
CA THR A 223 -3.73 23.91 -14.53
C THR A 223 -5.18 23.98 -14.11
N ILE A 224 -5.62 23.02 -13.29
CA ILE A 224 -6.99 22.92 -12.81
C ILE A 224 -7.05 22.79 -11.28
N THR A 225 -8.17 23.17 -10.70
CA THR A 225 -8.49 22.87 -9.30
C THR A 225 -9.33 21.60 -9.24
N LEU A 226 -8.76 20.55 -8.71
CA LEU A 226 -9.42 19.23 -8.57
C LEU A 226 -10.65 19.32 -7.69
N LYS A 227 -11.73 18.65 -8.08
CA LYS A 227 -12.99 18.57 -7.36
C LYS A 227 -13.47 17.12 -7.24
N GLY A 228 -14.02 16.77 -6.08
CA GLY A 228 -14.58 15.45 -5.85
C GLY A 228 -13.60 14.33 -6.22
N ASP A 229 -14.06 13.41 -7.06
CA ASP A 229 -13.32 12.24 -7.54
C ASP A 229 -12.12 12.55 -8.46
N GLN A 230 -12.00 13.80 -8.94
CA GLN A 230 -10.81 14.21 -9.71
C GLN A 230 -9.52 14.10 -8.91
N ALA A 231 -9.59 14.31 -7.59
CA ALA A 231 -8.43 14.15 -6.70
C ALA A 231 -7.93 12.70 -6.71
N GLU A 232 -8.85 11.73 -6.60
CA GLU A 232 -8.52 10.32 -6.68
C GLU A 232 -7.93 9.97 -8.04
N LYS A 233 -8.57 10.36 -9.13
CA LYS A 233 -8.11 10.11 -10.50
C LYS A 233 -6.70 10.66 -10.72
N TYR A 234 -6.39 11.84 -10.19
CA TYR A 234 -5.06 12.45 -10.29
C TYR A 234 -4.01 11.70 -9.49
N ILE A 235 -4.29 11.36 -8.23
CA ILE A 235 -3.35 10.72 -7.30
C ILE A 235 -3.06 9.27 -7.70
N ARG A 236 -4.09 8.54 -8.19
CA ARG A 236 -3.97 7.11 -8.54
C ARG A 236 -3.49 6.86 -9.96
N TYR A 237 -3.47 7.86 -10.82
CA TYR A 237 -3.09 7.67 -12.21
C TYR A 237 -1.71 6.96 -12.33
N ARG A 238 -1.67 5.92 -13.14
CA ARG A 238 -0.46 5.20 -13.56
C ARG A 238 -0.58 4.86 -15.03
N ASP A 239 0.44 5.19 -15.80
CA ASP A 239 0.58 4.74 -17.19
C ASP A 239 1.19 3.35 -17.18
N ILE A 240 0.35 2.32 -17.30
CA ILE A 240 0.78 0.90 -17.24
C ILE A 240 1.55 0.46 -18.50
N GLU A 241 1.58 1.29 -19.56
CA GLU A 241 2.30 0.99 -20.79
C GLU A 241 3.76 1.46 -20.76
N LYS A 242 4.14 2.23 -19.73
CA LYS A 242 5.50 2.75 -19.55
C LYS A 242 6.20 2.11 -18.37
N ALA A 243 7.52 1.94 -18.51
CA ALA A 243 8.37 1.58 -17.39
C ALA A 243 8.50 2.75 -16.38
N GLN A 244 8.78 2.42 -15.13
CA GLN A 244 9.07 3.39 -14.05
C GLN A 244 7.93 4.36 -13.67
N THR A 245 6.70 4.04 -14.00
CA THR A 245 5.53 4.88 -13.68
C THR A 245 5.19 4.95 -12.19
N ALA A 246 5.80 4.08 -11.38
CA ALA A 246 5.72 4.19 -9.91
C ALA A 246 6.37 5.47 -9.38
N ILE A 247 7.47 5.94 -10.02
CA ILE A 247 8.18 7.16 -9.64
C ILE A 247 7.31 8.38 -9.93
N SER A 248 6.79 8.50 -11.16
CA SER A 248 5.93 9.65 -11.53
C SER A 248 4.64 9.72 -10.69
N ARG A 249 4.11 8.55 -10.28
CA ARG A 249 2.99 8.52 -9.34
C ARG A 249 3.40 9.05 -7.96
N LEU A 250 4.57 8.67 -7.46
CA LEU A 250 5.07 9.14 -6.17
C LEU A 250 5.29 10.65 -6.19
N GLU A 251 5.92 11.20 -7.22
CA GLU A 251 6.13 12.65 -7.41
C GLU A 251 4.80 13.41 -7.41
N ARG A 252 3.78 12.89 -8.10
CA ARG A 252 2.43 13.50 -8.06
C ARG A 252 1.81 13.46 -6.68
N GLN A 253 1.96 12.35 -5.97
CA GLN A 253 1.47 12.22 -4.59
C GLN A 253 2.17 13.22 -3.67
N GLN A 254 3.47 13.40 -3.79
CA GLN A 254 4.25 14.39 -3.03
C GLN A 254 3.77 15.82 -3.33
N ILE A 255 3.65 16.20 -4.60
CA ILE A 255 3.12 17.50 -5.02
C ILE A 255 1.72 17.73 -4.44
N TYR A 256 0.84 16.73 -4.50
CA TYR A 256 -0.50 16.85 -3.95
C TYR A 256 -0.47 17.03 -2.43
N ILE A 257 0.28 16.20 -1.70
CA ILE A 257 0.39 16.27 -0.22
C ILE A 257 0.95 17.62 0.22
N GLU A 258 1.99 18.13 -0.45
CA GLU A 258 2.56 19.44 -0.15
C GLU A 258 1.50 20.54 -0.29
N LYS A 259 0.84 20.62 -1.44
CA LYS A 259 -0.19 21.64 -1.70
C LYS A 259 -1.39 21.48 -0.77
N PHE A 260 -1.80 20.25 -0.49
CA PHE A 260 -2.88 19.96 0.46
C PHE A 260 -2.52 20.41 1.87
N SER A 261 -1.29 20.14 2.32
CA SER A 261 -0.82 20.58 3.66
C SER A 261 -0.88 22.10 3.84
N GLN A 262 -0.51 22.84 2.79
CA GLN A 262 -0.59 24.32 2.78
C GLN A 262 -2.05 24.79 2.80
N ALA A 263 -2.92 24.17 1.98
CA ALA A 263 -4.34 24.51 1.91
C ALA A 263 -5.08 24.23 3.21
N VAL A 264 -4.78 23.09 3.88
CA VAL A 264 -5.32 22.75 5.22
C VAL A 264 -4.96 23.82 6.23
N LYS A 265 -3.67 24.21 6.30
CA LYS A 265 -3.21 25.26 7.24
C LYS A 265 -3.91 26.60 7.00
N GLN A 266 -4.16 26.94 5.75
CA GLN A 266 -4.87 28.18 5.41
C GLN A 266 -6.36 28.09 5.77
N THR A 267 -7.03 27.00 5.39
CA THR A 267 -8.47 26.81 5.63
C THR A 267 -8.78 26.72 7.12
N ALA A 268 -8.00 25.95 7.87
CA ALA A 268 -8.21 25.77 9.29
C ALA A 268 -7.97 27.06 10.11
N LYS A 269 -7.13 28.00 9.63
CA LYS A 269 -7.00 29.34 10.23
C LYS A 269 -8.21 30.22 9.99
N GLN A 270 -8.98 29.98 8.93
CA GLN A 270 -10.15 30.78 8.55
C GLN A 270 -11.46 30.18 9.05
N LYS A 271 -11.52 28.86 9.25
CA LYS A 271 -12.71 28.12 9.65
C LYS A 271 -12.50 27.50 11.01
N GLU A 272 -13.11 28.09 12.04
CA GLU A 272 -13.16 27.49 13.38
C GLU A 272 -13.85 26.11 13.31
N GLY A 273 -13.31 25.13 14.04
CA GLY A 273 -13.86 23.77 14.05
C GLY A 273 -13.59 22.93 12.78
N TYR A 274 -12.75 23.41 11.87
CA TYR A 274 -12.45 22.73 10.60
C TYR A 274 -12.19 21.23 10.77
N PHE A 275 -11.29 20.82 11.66
CA PHE A 275 -10.97 19.40 11.86
C PHE A 275 -12.14 18.62 12.45
N THR A 276 -12.92 19.22 13.34
CA THR A 276 -14.11 18.57 13.90
C THR A 276 -15.15 18.29 12.83
N ASP A 277 -15.39 19.27 11.95
CA ASP A 277 -16.32 19.11 10.83
C ASP A 277 -15.83 18.04 9.87
N LEU A 278 -14.54 18.10 9.48
CA LEU A 278 -13.93 17.14 8.58
C LEU A 278 -14.00 15.71 9.15
N LEU A 279 -13.63 15.51 10.42
CA LEU A 279 -13.70 14.19 11.06
C LEU A 279 -15.12 13.65 11.13
N ASN A 280 -16.12 14.50 11.37
CA ASN A 280 -17.53 14.09 11.36
C ASN A 280 -17.98 13.65 9.95
N GLU A 281 -17.53 14.34 8.91
CA GLU A 281 -17.84 14.01 7.51
C GLU A 281 -17.12 12.72 7.06
N LEU A 282 -15.90 12.49 7.54
CA LEU A 282 -15.09 11.31 7.22
C LEU A 282 -15.51 10.06 8.02
N ALA A 283 -16.23 10.21 9.13
CA ALA A 283 -16.54 9.11 10.03
C ALA A 283 -17.15 7.87 9.35
N PRO A 284 -18.07 7.97 8.37
CA PRO A 284 -18.57 6.78 7.66
C PRO A 284 -17.54 6.11 6.74
N TYR A 285 -16.51 6.84 6.33
CA TYR A 285 -15.49 6.42 5.37
C TYR A 285 -14.17 6.05 6.03
N MET A 286 -14.14 5.98 7.35
CA MET A 286 -12.91 5.75 8.12
C MET A 286 -13.13 4.67 9.19
N VAL A 287 -12.15 3.77 9.32
CA VAL A 287 -11.99 2.85 10.45
C VAL A 287 -10.69 3.18 11.16
N THR A 288 -10.75 3.43 12.46
CA THR A 288 -9.57 3.81 13.25
C THR A 288 -9.70 3.34 14.69
N ASN A 289 -8.57 3.02 15.32
CA ASN A 289 -8.47 2.78 16.77
C ASN A 289 -8.06 4.04 17.55
N LEU A 290 -7.82 5.16 16.85
CA LEU A 290 -7.55 6.45 17.47
C LEU A 290 -8.85 7.09 17.93
N THR A 291 -8.84 7.69 19.11
CA THR A 291 -9.97 8.47 19.59
C THR A 291 -10.11 9.78 18.81
N LYS A 292 -11.31 10.35 18.80
CA LYS A 292 -11.54 11.65 18.16
C LYS A 292 -10.63 12.74 18.73
N ASP A 293 -10.36 12.72 20.03
CA ASP A 293 -9.49 13.69 20.68
C ASP A 293 -8.04 13.55 20.21
N GLN A 294 -7.53 12.33 20.08
CA GLN A 294 -6.21 12.09 19.50
C GLN A 294 -6.09 12.61 18.07
N LEU A 295 -7.10 12.35 17.22
CA LEU A 295 -7.12 12.86 15.83
C LEU A 295 -7.18 14.39 15.81
N LEU A 296 -7.91 15.02 16.71
CA LEU A 296 -7.97 16.49 16.85
C LEU A 296 -6.63 17.05 17.36
N GLU A 297 -5.99 16.41 18.32
CA GLU A 297 -4.67 16.79 18.82
C GLU A 297 -3.61 16.76 17.71
N MET A 298 -3.58 15.70 16.89
CA MET A 298 -2.71 15.59 15.72
C MET A 298 -2.97 16.72 14.70
N GLY A 299 -4.23 17.00 14.39
CA GLY A 299 -4.60 18.10 13.51
C GLY A 299 -4.16 19.45 14.08
N MET A 300 -4.30 19.69 15.37
CA MET A 300 -3.88 20.93 16.04
C MET A 300 -2.36 21.05 16.13
N ALA A 301 -1.64 19.95 16.37
CA ALA A 301 -0.18 19.91 16.33
C ALA A 301 0.34 20.27 14.93
N PHE A 302 -0.27 19.69 13.89
CA PHE A 302 0.04 20.01 12.49
C PHE A 302 -0.18 21.51 12.17
N LEU A 303 -1.24 22.15 12.69
CA LEU A 303 -1.47 23.57 12.49
C LEU A 303 -0.43 24.47 13.19
N LYS A 304 0.01 24.07 14.38
CA LYS A 304 1.02 24.82 15.15
C LYS A 304 2.41 24.66 14.56
N SER A 305 2.66 23.52 13.92
CA SER A 305 3.92 23.24 13.28
C SER A 305 4.27 24.29 12.22
N SER A 306 5.53 24.72 12.21
CA SER A 306 6.09 25.54 11.13
C SER A 306 6.43 24.70 9.88
N GLN A 307 6.39 23.38 9.98
CA GLN A 307 6.72 22.45 8.90
C GLN A 307 5.71 22.60 7.74
N THR A 308 6.23 22.69 6.54
CA THR A 308 5.48 22.40 5.31
C THR A 308 5.98 21.06 4.81
N LEU A 309 5.10 20.08 4.68
CA LEU A 309 5.49 18.78 4.15
C LEU A 309 6.01 18.94 2.74
N GLY A 310 7.19 18.41 2.46
CA GLY A 310 7.86 18.52 1.17
C GLY A 310 8.96 17.47 1.02
N ASP A 311 9.92 17.74 0.13
CA ASP A 311 11.06 16.85 -0.11
C ASP A 311 11.82 16.54 1.20
N GLY A 312 12.06 15.25 1.45
CA GLY A 312 12.73 14.76 2.67
C GLY A 312 11.81 14.53 3.87
N ASP A 313 10.52 14.92 3.80
CA ASP A 313 9.53 14.55 4.80
C ASP A 313 8.73 13.29 4.39
N ILE A 314 8.75 12.95 3.10
CA ILE A 314 8.10 11.78 2.54
C ILE A 314 9.18 10.90 1.91
N GLU A 315 9.41 9.76 2.52
CA GLU A 315 10.39 8.78 2.05
C GLU A 315 9.66 7.50 1.62
N MET A 316 10.23 6.77 0.67
CA MET A 316 9.71 5.46 0.28
C MET A 316 10.49 4.36 1.02
N LEU A 317 9.80 3.28 1.40
CA LEU A 317 10.45 2.09 1.95
C LEU A 317 11.59 1.65 1.02
N PRO A 318 12.82 1.48 1.51
CA PRO A 318 13.92 0.99 0.69
C PRO A 318 13.63 -0.39 0.11
N GLY A 319 13.98 -0.59 -1.16
CA GLY A 319 13.76 -1.86 -1.85
C GLY A 319 13.81 -1.72 -3.35
N GLU A 320 13.45 -2.78 -4.05
CA GLU A 320 13.47 -2.85 -5.51
C GLU A 320 12.15 -3.41 -6.05
N GLY A 321 11.64 -2.77 -7.10
CA GLY A 321 10.52 -3.29 -7.88
C GLY A 321 10.97 -4.43 -8.80
N ARG A 322 10.18 -5.49 -8.87
CA ARG A 322 10.41 -6.65 -9.71
C ARG A 322 9.17 -6.94 -10.54
N GLU A 323 9.32 -6.97 -11.85
CA GLU A 323 8.26 -7.45 -12.73
C GLU A 323 8.30 -8.98 -12.81
N THR A 324 7.14 -9.61 -12.63
CA THR A 324 6.94 -11.03 -12.88
C THR A 324 5.95 -11.23 -14.04
N ASP A 325 5.81 -12.45 -14.54
CA ASP A 325 4.86 -12.74 -15.63
C ASP A 325 3.39 -12.53 -15.25
N TRP A 326 3.09 -12.34 -13.95
CA TRP A 326 1.73 -12.30 -13.43
C TRP A 326 1.39 -10.99 -12.73
N TYR A 327 2.35 -10.39 -12.00
CA TYR A 327 2.17 -9.16 -11.21
C TYR A 327 3.51 -8.52 -10.87
N ASP A 328 3.47 -7.26 -10.50
CA ASP A 328 4.64 -6.54 -9.98
C ASP A 328 4.84 -6.90 -8.51
N GLU A 329 6.08 -7.13 -8.10
CA GLU A 329 6.49 -7.32 -6.71
C GLU A 329 7.41 -6.19 -6.28
N TYR A 330 7.38 -5.85 -4.99
CA TYR A 330 8.36 -4.96 -4.38
C TYR A 330 9.09 -5.72 -3.28
N ILE A 331 10.41 -5.88 -3.45
CA ILE A 331 11.26 -6.60 -2.51
C ILE A 331 11.93 -5.57 -1.59
N PRO A 332 11.60 -5.54 -0.27
CA PRO A 332 12.17 -4.58 0.66
C PRO A 332 13.66 -4.87 0.91
N ASP A 333 14.47 -3.80 1.02
CA ASP A 333 15.84 -3.85 1.53
C ASP A 333 15.79 -3.76 3.05
N LEU A 334 15.87 -4.90 3.72
CA LEU A 334 15.65 -5.00 5.17
C LEU A 334 16.72 -4.25 5.98
N GLU A 335 17.98 -4.23 5.52
CA GLU A 335 19.06 -3.51 6.22
C GLU A 335 18.82 -2.00 6.19
N LYS A 336 18.56 -1.44 5.01
CA LYS A 336 18.23 -0.01 4.88
C LYS A 336 16.90 0.36 5.55
N THR A 337 15.93 -0.57 5.52
CA THR A 337 14.67 -0.40 6.26
C THR A 337 14.94 -0.26 7.75
N GLN A 338 15.79 -1.11 8.33
CA GLN A 338 16.17 -1.03 9.72
C GLN A 338 16.84 0.30 10.06
N GLU A 339 17.82 0.75 9.24
CA GLU A 339 18.45 2.06 9.44
C GLU A 339 17.44 3.21 9.40
N MET A 340 16.48 3.16 8.47
CA MET A 340 15.41 4.14 8.37
C MET A 340 14.52 4.14 9.62
N ILE A 341 14.12 2.96 10.11
CA ILE A 341 13.30 2.83 11.33
C ILE A 341 14.04 3.34 12.57
N LEU A 342 15.33 3.03 12.70
CA LEU A 342 16.16 3.59 13.78
C LEU A 342 16.20 5.12 13.73
N ASN A 343 16.36 5.70 12.55
CA ASN A 343 16.41 7.15 12.38
C ASN A 343 15.05 7.83 12.64
N LEU A 344 13.95 7.17 12.31
CA LEU A 344 12.61 7.74 12.48
C LEU A 344 12.10 7.62 13.93
N PHE A 345 12.31 6.45 14.56
CA PHE A 345 11.61 6.10 15.80
C PHE A 345 12.53 5.92 17.01
N TYR A 346 13.84 5.97 16.83
CA TYR A 346 14.81 5.74 17.90
C TYR A 346 15.78 6.92 18.00
N ARG A 347 16.50 6.96 19.10
CA ARG A 347 17.59 7.93 19.34
C ARG A 347 18.80 7.20 19.89
N VAL A 348 19.98 7.64 19.51
CA VAL A 348 21.24 7.14 20.12
C VAL A 348 21.21 7.41 21.63
N GLU A 349 21.43 6.36 22.41
CA GLU A 349 21.63 6.48 23.86
C GLU A 349 23.03 7.07 24.11
N LYS A 350 23.10 8.16 24.86
CA LYS A 350 24.34 8.86 25.17
C LYS A 350 24.95 8.34 26.45
#